data_b8b03843e53b6d2cb556c1f41e8ceed0
#
_entry.id   b8b03843e53b6d2cb556c1f41e8ceed0
#
_cell.length_a   1.000
_cell.length_b   1.000
_cell.length_c   1.000
_cell.angle_alpha   90.00
_cell.angle_beta   90.00
_cell.angle_gamma   90.00
#
_symmetry.space_group_name_H-M   'P 1'
#
loop_
_entity.id
_entity.type
_entity.pdbx_description
1 polymer ?
#
loop_
_entity_poly.entity_id
_entity_poly.type
_entity_poly.pdbx_seq_one_letter_code
_entity_poly.pdbx_strand_id
1 'polypeptide(L)'
;KDKIGQLLGGSDRPAVLFTASHGMEFPKGHTRQLRHQGALLCQDWPGPRRFRESEIPERFYFSGDDLASQKNLHGMIAVFFACYGAGTPKLDQFARQSGKSSREEIAPHSFIARLPSKLLSHPSGGALAVIGHVERAWGYSFLSADSTAHTNSFEDTVRELMGCQRVGWATESLNLRYADKATEL
;
A
#
# COMPACT_ATOMS: atom_id res chain seq x y z
N LYS A 1 6.88 14.21 2.80
CA LYS A 1 5.64 13.89 3.54
C LYS A 1 4.52 14.86 3.19
N ASP A 2 4.78 16.16 3.15
CA ASP A 2 3.79 17.23 2.92
C ASP A 2 3.08 17.10 1.57
N LYS A 3 3.79 16.72 0.51
CA LYS A 3 3.20 16.52 -0.82
C LYS A 3 2.12 15.42 -0.82
N ILE A 4 2.34 14.32 -0.12
CA ILE A 4 1.31 13.27 0.04
C ILE A 4 0.07 13.84 0.76
N GLY A 5 0.27 14.63 1.82
CA GLY A 5 -0.81 15.30 2.53
C GLY A 5 -1.61 16.27 1.65
N GLN A 6 -0.98 16.96 0.69
CA GLN A 6 -1.65 17.81 -0.28
C GLN A 6 -2.47 17.00 -1.31
N LEU A 7 -1.93 15.88 -1.78
CA LEU A 7 -2.61 14.97 -2.70
C LEU A 7 -3.77 14.23 -2.01
N LEU A 8 -3.61 13.89 -0.73
CA LEU A 8 -4.66 13.24 0.07
C LEU A 8 -5.60 14.28 0.69
N GLY A 9 -6.48 14.84 -0.11
CA GLY A 9 -7.55 15.75 0.30
C GLY A 9 -7.14 17.21 0.44
N GLY A 10 -5.96 17.62 -0.02
CA GLY A 10 -5.53 19.02 -0.11
C GLY A 10 -5.96 19.70 -1.41
N SER A 11 -5.32 20.84 -1.71
CA SER A 11 -5.57 21.66 -2.92
C SER A 11 -5.30 20.88 -4.21
N ASP A 12 -4.35 19.94 -4.17
CA ASP A 12 -3.86 19.19 -5.34
C ASP A 12 -4.50 17.80 -5.46
N ARG A 13 -5.64 17.58 -4.81
CA ARG A 13 -6.31 16.28 -4.78
C ARG A 13 -6.69 15.79 -6.19
N PRO A 14 -6.14 14.65 -6.65
CA PRO A 14 -6.52 14.03 -7.91
C PRO A 14 -7.78 13.17 -7.77
N ALA A 15 -8.46 12.84 -8.88
CA ALA A 15 -9.51 11.84 -8.92
C ALA A 15 -8.94 10.42 -8.73
N VAL A 16 -7.77 10.14 -9.32
CA VAL A 16 -7.03 8.89 -9.15
C VAL A 16 -5.63 9.21 -8.66
N LEU A 17 -5.25 8.65 -7.51
CA LEU A 17 -3.89 8.76 -6.95
C LEU A 17 -3.22 7.39 -7.01
N PHE A 18 -2.17 7.25 -7.80
CA PHE A 18 -1.29 6.09 -7.78
C PHE A 18 0.00 6.43 -7.03
N THR A 19 0.38 5.61 -6.05
CA THR A 19 1.66 5.73 -5.35
C THR A 19 2.43 4.42 -5.44
N ALA A 20 3.75 4.53 -5.59
CA ALA A 20 4.68 3.41 -5.49
C ALA A 20 5.78 3.78 -4.49
N SER A 21 5.80 3.11 -3.35
CA SER A 21 6.76 3.35 -2.27
C SER A 21 6.96 2.10 -1.41
N HIS A 22 7.91 2.14 -0.48
CA HIS A 22 7.92 1.16 0.60
C HIS A 22 6.74 1.41 1.54
N GLY A 23 6.07 0.34 1.98
CA GLY A 23 5.13 0.37 3.08
C GLY A 23 5.85 0.05 4.39
N MET A 24 5.51 0.76 5.46
CA MET A 24 6.09 0.51 6.78
C MET A 24 5.70 -0.86 7.30
N GLU A 25 6.69 -1.59 7.82
CA GLU A 25 6.52 -2.88 8.47
C GLU A 25 6.96 -2.78 9.93
N PHE A 26 6.14 -3.33 10.82
CA PHE A 26 6.42 -3.43 12.25
C PHE A 26 6.24 -4.87 12.71
N PRO A 27 7.12 -5.40 13.57
CA PRO A 27 7.00 -6.76 14.06
C PRO A 27 5.72 -6.96 14.89
N LYS A 28 5.27 -8.22 14.97
CA LYS A 28 4.09 -8.60 15.77
C LYS A 28 4.22 -8.08 17.20
N GLY A 29 3.18 -7.39 17.67
CA GLY A 29 3.12 -6.83 19.02
C GLY A 29 3.79 -5.47 19.20
N HIS A 30 4.42 -4.92 18.16
CA HIS A 30 4.97 -3.58 18.21
C HIS A 30 3.85 -2.53 18.40
N THR A 31 4.07 -1.52 19.22
CA THR A 31 3.05 -0.50 19.58
C THR A 31 2.50 0.26 18.38
N ARG A 32 3.32 0.44 17.32
CA ARG A 32 2.92 1.10 16.07
C ARG A 32 2.32 0.16 15.02
N GLN A 33 2.34 -1.18 15.24
CA GLN A 33 1.91 -2.11 14.20
C GLN A 33 0.47 -1.84 13.74
N LEU A 34 -0.51 -1.86 14.61
CA LEU A 34 -1.92 -1.67 14.24
C LEU A 34 -2.22 -0.26 13.71
N ARG A 35 -1.41 0.73 14.06
CA ARG A 35 -1.63 2.13 13.70
C ARG A 35 -0.91 2.55 12.43
N HIS A 36 0.30 2.02 12.19
CA HIS A 36 1.18 2.53 11.15
C HIS A 36 1.65 1.46 10.15
N GLN A 37 1.25 0.19 10.31
CA GLN A 37 1.54 -0.84 9.31
C GLN A 37 1.00 -0.42 7.94
N GLY A 38 1.81 -0.53 6.89
CA GLY A 38 1.44 -0.12 5.54
C GLY A 38 1.46 1.40 5.30
N ALA A 39 1.89 2.21 6.28
CA ALA A 39 2.12 3.63 6.07
C ALA A 39 3.15 3.86 4.95
N LEU A 40 2.96 4.90 4.15
CA LEU A 40 3.76 5.16 2.96
C LEU A 40 5.08 5.84 3.33
N LEU A 41 6.21 5.17 3.09
CA LEU A 41 7.53 5.74 3.31
C LEU A 41 7.76 6.89 2.33
N CYS A 42 8.14 8.06 2.86
CA CYS A 42 8.30 9.28 2.08
C CYS A 42 9.73 9.45 1.57
N GLN A 43 9.88 10.19 0.49
CA GLN A 43 11.17 10.48 -0.16
C GLN A 43 12.13 11.27 0.75
N ASP A 44 11.62 11.91 1.80
CA ASP A 44 12.43 12.65 2.79
C ASP A 44 13.32 11.73 3.64
N TRP A 45 13.03 10.42 3.66
CA TRP A 45 13.88 9.45 4.35
C TRP A 45 15.21 9.26 3.62
N PRO A 46 16.35 9.49 4.29
CA PRO A 46 17.65 9.48 3.62
C PRO A 46 18.16 8.07 3.24
N GLY A 47 17.37 7.03 3.54
CA GLY A 47 17.72 5.65 3.26
C GLY A 47 18.58 4.97 4.34
N PRO A 48 18.70 3.62 4.30
CA PRO A 48 19.35 2.85 5.36
C PRO A 48 20.86 3.11 5.47
N ARG A 49 21.50 3.60 4.42
CA ARG A 49 22.94 3.91 4.45
C ARG A 49 23.26 5.18 5.26
N ARG A 50 22.34 6.13 5.32
CA ARG A 50 22.52 7.42 6.01
C ARG A 50 21.78 7.48 7.35
N PHE A 51 20.76 6.64 7.50
CA PHE A 51 19.94 6.58 8.69
C PHE A 51 20.27 5.32 9.48
N ARG A 52 20.87 5.48 10.67
CA ARG A 52 21.39 4.38 11.49
C ARG A 52 20.57 4.07 12.74
N GLU A 53 19.45 4.75 12.93
CA GLU A 53 18.53 4.44 14.02
C GLU A 53 17.83 3.10 13.74
N SER A 54 17.47 2.38 14.78
CA SER A 54 16.82 1.06 14.68
C SER A 54 15.42 1.13 14.10
N GLU A 55 14.76 2.28 14.21
CA GLU A 55 13.38 2.49 13.75
C GLU A 55 13.26 3.78 12.94
N ILE A 56 12.49 3.71 11.84
CA ILE A 56 12.19 4.89 11.02
C ILE A 56 11.20 5.77 11.78
N PRO A 57 11.55 7.05 12.11
CA PRO A 57 10.65 7.99 12.78
C PRO A 57 9.43 8.36 11.93
N GLU A 58 8.34 8.73 12.60
CA GLU A 58 7.06 9.09 11.97
C GLU A 58 7.14 10.27 10.99
N ARG A 59 8.12 11.15 11.14
CA ARG A 59 8.35 12.26 10.20
C ARG A 59 8.70 11.81 8.78
N PHE A 60 9.16 10.57 8.59
CA PHE A 60 9.59 10.04 7.30
C PHE A 60 8.54 9.18 6.59
N TYR A 61 7.38 8.95 7.15
CA TYR A 61 6.30 8.23 6.49
C TYR A 61 4.94 8.90 6.71
N PHE A 62 3.98 8.60 5.85
CA PHE A 62 2.63 9.09 5.92
C PHE A 62 1.69 7.96 6.35
N SER A 63 1.09 8.10 7.52
CA SER A 63 0.17 7.15 8.15
C SER A 63 -1.27 7.65 8.12
N GLY A 64 -2.21 6.83 8.57
CA GLY A 64 -3.60 7.25 8.76
C GLY A 64 -3.78 8.35 9.82
N ASP A 65 -2.82 8.51 10.72
CA ASP A 65 -2.86 9.54 11.77
C ASP A 65 -2.42 10.92 11.25
N ASP A 66 -1.76 10.97 10.09
CA ASP A 66 -1.38 12.22 9.41
C ASP A 66 -2.51 12.82 8.56
N LEU A 67 -3.59 12.06 8.37
CA LEU A 67 -4.73 12.51 7.57
C LEU A 67 -5.58 13.50 8.38
N ALA A 68 -5.55 14.77 8.00
CA ALA A 68 -6.28 15.82 8.70
C ALA A 68 -7.80 15.72 8.48
N SER A 69 -8.57 15.83 9.56
CA SER A 69 -10.03 15.64 9.58
C SER A 69 -10.85 16.61 8.71
N GLN A 70 -10.30 17.78 8.38
CA GLN A 70 -10.93 18.78 7.52
C GLN A 70 -10.71 18.54 6.02
N LYS A 71 -9.98 17.50 5.65
CA LYS A 71 -9.75 17.16 4.24
C LYS A 71 -11.02 16.58 3.61
N ASN A 72 -11.19 16.74 2.31
CA ASN A 72 -12.28 16.12 1.56
C ASN A 72 -11.69 15.16 0.53
N LEU A 73 -12.03 13.89 0.66
CA LEU A 73 -11.52 12.81 -0.20
C LEU A 73 -12.59 12.27 -1.15
N HIS A 74 -13.82 12.81 -1.06
CA HIS A 74 -14.94 12.33 -1.86
C HIS A 74 -14.63 12.39 -3.36
N GLY A 75 -14.91 11.29 -4.06
CA GLY A 75 -14.63 11.16 -5.50
C GLY A 75 -13.22 10.64 -5.82
N MET A 76 -12.33 10.47 -4.83
CA MET A 76 -10.96 9.96 -5.05
C MET A 76 -10.90 8.43 -5.03
N ILE A 77 -10.08 7.86 -5.91
CA ILE A 77 -9.64 6.47 -5.85
C ILE A 77 -8.12 6.48 -5.61
N ALA A 78 -7.65 5.75 -4.58
CA ALA A 78 -6.24 5.64 -4.26
C ALA A 78 -5.72 4.22 -4.57
N VAL A 79 -4.57 4.13 -5.23
CA VAL A 79 -3.86 2.88 -5.51
C VAL A 79 -2.49 2.94 -4.84
N PHE A 80 -2.27 2.05 -3.86
CA PHE A 80 -1.03 1.99 -3.08
C PHE A 80 -0.21 0.75 -3.46
N PHE A 81 0.80 0.93 -4.29
CA PHE A 81 1.81 -0.09 -4.48
C PHE A 81 2.85 0.02 -3.35
N ALA A 82 2.55 -0.64 -2.25
CA ALA A 82 3.34 -0.61 -1.03
C ALA A 82 3.07 -1.87 -0.19
N CYS A 83 4.09 -2.40 0.49
CA CYS A 83 3.90 -3.50 1.44
C CYS A 83 2.83 -3.12 2.48
N TYR A 84 1.91 -4.04 2.74
CA TYR A 84 0.83 -3.85 3.71
C TYR A 84 -0.10 -2.64 3.45
N GLY A 85 -0.04 -2.06 2.25
CA GLY A 85 -0.78 -0.85 1.92
C GLY A 85 -2.31 -0.95 2.04
N ALA A 86 -2.88 -2.15 1.94
CA ALA A 86 -4.30 -2.40 2.21
C ALA A 86 -4.55 -3.15 3.53
N GLY A 87 -3.61 -4.00 3.97
CA GLY A 87 -3.82 -4.78 5.18
C GLY A 87 -2.68 -5.73 5.50
N THR A 88 -2.85 -6.43 6.62
CA THR A 88 -1.89 -7.41 7.13
C THR A 88 -2.63 -8.68 7.54
N PRO A 89 -2.28 -9.86 7.02
CA PRO A 89 -2.83 -11.12 7.49
C PRO A 89 -2.20 -11.50 8.84
N LYS A 90 -2.87 -12.39 9.58
CA LYS A 90 -2.29 -12.93 10.82
C LYS A 90 -1.02 -13.73 10.56
N LEU A 91 -1.04 -14.56 9.51
CA LEU A 91 0.04 -15.48 9.16
C LEU A 91 0.80 -15.00 7.94
N ASP A 92 2.12 -15.17 7.94
CA ASP A 92 3.00 -14.91 6.79
C ASP A 92 2.58 -15.80 5.60
N GLN A 93 2.04 -15.22 4.54
CA GLN A 93 1.62 -15.92 3.34
C GLN A 93 2.81 -16.32 2.46
N PHE A 94 3.95 -15.65 2.62
CA PHE A 94 5.18 -15.84 1.84
C PHE A 94 6.28 -16.59 2.61
N ALA A 95 5.93 -17.32 3.66
CA ALA A 95 6.88 -18.05 4.50
C ALA A 95 7.79 -18.99 3.69
N ARG A 96 7.23 -19.71 2.70
CA ARG A 96 8.00 -20.63 1.84
C ARG A 96 9.04 -19.91 0.98
N GLN A 97 8.72 -18.75 0.45
CA GLN A 97 9.65 -17.92 -0.35
C GLN A 97 10.79 -17.37 0.51
N SER A 98 10.55 -17.19 1.81
CA SER A 98 11.57 -16.80 2.78
C SER A 98 12.35 -18.00 3.33
N GLY A 99 12.20 -19.19 2.76
CA GLY A 99 12.90 -20.42 3.20
C GLY A 99 12.39 -21.02 4.51
N LYS A 100 11.23 -20.60 4.99
CA LYS A 100 10.63 -21.09 6.23
C LYS A 100 9.73 -22.30 5.97
N SER A 101 9.81 -23.30 6.85
CA SER A 101 8.99 -24.54 6.76
C SER A 101 7.54 -24.34 7.21
N SER A 102 7.25 -23.31 7.97
CA SER A 102 5.91 -23.00 8.50
C SER A 102 5.59 -21.52 8.42
N ARG A 103 4.29 -21.20 8.35
CA ARG A 103 3.82 -19.81 8.40
C ARG A 103 3.90 -19.29 9.84
N GLU A 104 4.64 -18.23 10.02
CA GLU A 104 4.74 -17.52 11.31
C GLU A 104 3.60 -16.52 11.48
N GLU A 105 3.25 -16.21 12.71
CA GLU A 105 2.34 -15.11 13.00
C GLU A 105 3.08 -13.77 12.89
N ILE A 106 2.69 -12.97 11.90
CA ILE A 106 3.22 -11.62 11.66
C ILE A 106 2.37 -10.50 12.27
N ALA A 107 1.16 -10.84 12.70
CA ALA A 107 0.25 -9.92 13.39
C ALA A 107 -0.59 -10.66 14.44
N PRO A 108 -1.15 -9.98 15.46
CA PRO A 108 -2.01 -10.61 16.46
C PRO A 108 -3.32 -11.14 15.87
N HIS A 109 -3.84 -10.50 14.84
CA HIS A 109 -5.00 -10.88 14.02
C HIS A 109 -4.86 -10.22 12.64
N SER A 110 -5.62 -10.70 11.65
CA SER A 110 -5.69 -10.01 10.36
C SER A 110 -6.41 -8.67 10.51
N PHE A 111 -5.88 -7.61 9.87
CA PHE A 111 -6.49 -6.28 9.95
C PHE A 111 -6.29 -5.48 8.65
N ILE A 112 -7.22 -4.56 8.39
CA ILE A 112 -7.10 -3.56 7.33
C ILE A 112 -6.15 -2.46 7.82
N ALA A 113 -5.23 -2.02 6.96
CA ALA A 113 -4.32 -0.94 7.29
C ALA A 113 -5.07 0.35 7.65
N ARG A 114 -4.51 1.11 8.61
CA ARG A 114 -5.20 2.29 9.14
C ARG A 114 -5.36 3.42 8.11
N LEU A 115 -4.37 3.61 7.22
CA LEU A 115 -4.47 4.65 6.20
C LEU A 115 -5.66 4.43 5.25
N PRO A 116 -5.83 3.29 4.57
CA PRO A 116 -7.03 3.04 3.77
C PRO A 116 -8.33 3.11 4.57
N SER A 117 -8.36 2.59 5.81
CA SER A 117 -9.55 2.70 6.66
C SER A 117 -9.93 4.16 6.90
N LYS A 118 -8.98 5.03 7.19
CA LYS A 118 -9.20 6.47 7.39
C LYS A 118 -9.60 7.19 6.11
N LEU A 119 -9.04 6.80 4.96
CA LEU A 119 -9.44 7.38 3.67
C LEU A 119 -10.89 7.05 3.33
N LEU A 120 -11.31 5.81 3.53
CA LEU A 120 -12.68 5.37 3.22
C LEU A 120 -13.72 5.92 4.21
N SER A 121 -13.39 6.01 5.49
CA SER A 121 -14.29 6.47 6.56
C SER A 121 -14.11 7.95 6.93
N HIS A 122 -13.54 8.76 6.03
CA HIS A 122 -13.23 10.14 6.33
C HIS A 122 -14.49 10.98 6.61
N PRO A 123 -14.58 11.73 7.74
CA PRO A 123 -15.81 12.39 8.17
C PRO A 123 -16.29 13.49 7.21
N SER A 124 -15.38 14.14 6.47
CA SER A 124 -15.71 15.19 5.50
C SER A 124 -15.94 14.67 4.08
N GLY A 125 -16.16 13.37 3.92
CA GLY A 125 -16.31 12.68 2.62
C GLY A 125 -15.14 11.76 2.32
N GLY A 126 -15.39 10.45 2.38
CA GLY A 126 -14.38 9.41 2.16
C GLY A 126 -14.05 9.19 0.68
N ALA A 127 -12.91 8.56 0.44
CA ALA A 127 -12.52 8.07 -0.87
C ALA A 127 -13.53 7.02 -1.38
N LEU A 128 -13.70 6.90 -2.69
CA LEU A 128 -14.58 5.90 -3.31
C LEU A 128 -14.01 4.49 -3.20
N ALA A 129 -12.70 4.37 -3.33
CA ALA A 129 -12.00 3.10 -3.20
C ALA A 129 -10.54 3.31 -2.82
N VAL A 130 -9.98 2.29 -2.18
CA VAL A 130 -8.53 2.14 -1.98
C VAL A 130 -8.13 0.75 -2.45
N ILE A 131 -7.14 0.68 -3.33
CA ILE A 131 -6.55 -0.54 -3.87
C ILE A 131 -5.12 -0.63 -3.31
N GLY A 132 -4.73 -1.78 -2.79
CA GLY A 132 -3.38 -1.95 -2.24
C GLY A 132 -3.07 -3.40 -1.89
N HIS A 133 -1.82 -3.65 -1.55
CA HIS A 133 -1.37 -4.99 -1.20
C HIS A 133 -1.82 -5.39 0.22
N VAL A 134 -2.35 -6.61 0.32
CA VAL A 134 -2.49 -7.31 1.59
C VAL A 134 -1.21 -8.11 1.77
N GLU A 135 -0.38 -7.69 2.74
CA GLU A 135 0.96 -8.17 2.98
C GLU A 135 2.04 -7.52 2.08
N ARG A 136 3.13 -8.22 1.74
CA ARG A 136 4.29 -7.65 1.04
C ARG A 136 4.02 -7.43 -0.44
N ALA A 137 4.47 -6.29 -0.96
CA ALA A 137 4.54 -6.01 -2.39
C ALA A 137 5.94 -6.40 -2.89
N TRP A 138 6.00 -7.44 -3.71
CA TRP A 138 7.28 -7.98 -4.19
C TRP A 138 7.69 -7.37 -5.53
N GLY A 139 8.99 -7.13 -5.72
CA GLY A 139 9.55 -6.59 -6.97
C GLY A 139 9.24 -7.47 -8.18
N TYR A 140 9.15 -8.79 -8.04
CA TYR A 140 8.82 -9.70 -9.13
C TYR A 140 7.39 -9.56 -9.66
N SER A 141 6.50 -8.83 -8.97
CA SER A 141 5.18 -8.51 -9.51
C SER A 141 5.24 -7.61 -10.74
N PHE A 142 6.33 -6.84 -10.92
CA PHE A 142 6.56 -5.97 -12.07
C PHE A 142 7.94 -6.12 -12.74
N LEU A 143 8.85 -6.90 -12.15
CA LEU A 143 10.17 -7.22 -12.74
C LEU A 143 10.33 -8.73 -12.86
N SER A 144 10.74 -9.21 -14.02
CA SER A 144 11.19 -10.58 -14.20
C SER A 144 12.63 -10.76 -13.71
N ALA A 145 13.09 -12.02 -13.63
CA ALA A 145 14.45 -12.36 -13.23
C ALA A 145 15.53 -11.78 -14.17
N ASP A 146 15.20 -11.57 -15.45
CA ASP A 146 16.03 -10.93 -16.47
C ASP A 146 15.95 -9.39 -16.43
N SER A 147 15.31 -8.80 -15.40
CA SER A 147 15.08 -7.36 -15.25
C SER A 147 14.12 -6.76 -16.29
N THR A 148 13.35 -7.57 -17.02
CA THR A 148 12.30 -7.06 -17.92
C THR A 148 11.14 -6.50 -17.08
N ALA A 149 10.75 -5.26 -17.39
CA ALA A 149 9.63 -4.61 -16.70
C ALA A 149 8.28 -5.11 -17.26
N HIS A 150 7.36 -5.47 -16.38
CA HIS A 150 5.99 -5.90 -16.68
C HIS A 150 5.00 -4.98 -15.98
N THR A 151 4.85 -3.76 -16.50
CA THR A 151 3.98 -2.72 -15.92
C THR A 151 2.56 -2.71 -16.46
N ASN A 152 2.28 -3.50 -17.50
CA ASN A 152 1.01 -3.48 -18.24
C ASN A 152 -0.21 -3.61 -17.34
N SER A 153 -0.20 -4.53 -16.34
CA SER A 153 -1.34 -4.71 -15.43
C SER A 153 -1.63 -3.46 -14.59
N PHE A 154 -0.60 -2.69 -14.24
CA PHE A 154 -0.77 -1.42 -13.52
C PHE A 154 -1.27 -0.31 -14.43
N GLU A 155 -0.72 -0.23 -15.65
CA GLU A 155 -1.12 0.74 -16.67
C GLU A 155 -2.58 0.52 -17.10
N ASP A 156 -2.98 -0.74 -17.32
CA ASP A 156 -4.35 -1.10 -17.64
C ASP A 156 -5.30 -0.74 -16.50
N THR A 157 -4.95 -1.05 -15.25
CA THR A 157 -5.74 -0.67 -14.09
C THR A 157 -5.96 0.84 -14.03
N VAL A 158 -4.91 1.64 -14.19
CA VAL A 158 -5.03 3.11 -14.19
C VAL A 158 -5.86 3.59 -15.38
N ARG A 159 -5.66 3.05 -16.58
CA ARG A 159 -6.42 3.40 -17.79
C ARG A 159 -7.90 3.12 -17.62
N GLU A 160 -8.26 1.95 -17.08
CA GLU A 160 -9.64 1.56 -16.83
C GLU A 160 -10.31 2.46 -15.78
N LEU A 161 -9.59 2.80 -14.69
CA LEU A 161 -10.09 3.75 -13.68
C LEU A 161 -10.32 5.15 -14.27
N MET A 162 -9.39 5.63 -15.10
CA MET A 162 -9.54 6.92 -15.80
C MET A 162 -10.66 6.89 -16.85
N GLY A 163 -10.94 5.72 -17.42
CA GLY A 163 -12.07 5.45 -18.30
C GLY A 163 -13.43 5.29 -17.59
N CYS A 164 -13.48 5.62 -16.27
CA CYS A 164 -14.68 5.51 -15.45
C CYS A 164 -15.24 4.09 -15.31
N GLN A 165 -14.42 3.06 -15.49
CA GLN A 165 -14.85 1.69 -15.27
C GLN A 165 -15.02 1.40 -13.77
N ARG A 166 -15.80 0.38 -13.46
CA ARG A 166 -15.99 -0.07 -12.07
C ARG A 166 -14.66 -0.59 -11.52
N VAL A 167 -14.36 -0.28 -10.26
CA VAL A 167 -13.08 -0.64 -9.61
C VAL A 167 -12.77 -2.14 -9.73
N GLY A 168 -13.77 -3.03 -9.51
CA GLY A 168 -13.58 -4.47 -9.65
C GLY A 168 -13.15 -4.89 -11.06
N TRP A 169 -13.71 -4.28 -12.10
CA TRP A 169 -13.30 -4.49 -13.48
C TRP A 169 -11.89 -3.97 -13.73
N ALA A 170 -11.61 -2.74 -13.31
CA ALA A 170 -10.31 -2.11 -13.49
C ALA A 170 -9.15 -2.87 -12.83
N THR A 171 -9.41 -3.65 -11.78
CA THR A 171 -8.40 -4.46 -11.08
C THR A 171 -8.26 -5.89 -11.59
N GLU A 172 -9.03 -6.29 -12.61
CA GLU A 172 -9.02 -7.67 -13.12
C GLU A 172 -7.64 -8.07 -13.64
N SER A 173 -6.94 -7.18 -14.35
CA SER A 173 -5.57 -7.42 -14.84
C SER A 173 -4.58 -7.70 -13.72
N LEU A 174 -4.72 -7.05 -12.55
CA LEU A 174 -3.89 -7.33 -11.37
C LEU A 174 -4.21 -8.72 -10.78
N ASN A 175 -5.50 -9.10 -10.73
CA ASN A 175 -5.93 -10.40 -10.23
C ASN A 175 -5.44 -11.54 -11.13
N LEU A 176 -5.53 -11.38 -12.45
CA LEU A 176 -5.00 -12.32 -13.43
C LEU A 176 -3.48 -12.47 -13.28
N ARG A 177 -2.76 -11.35 -13.16
CA ARG A 177 -1.31 -11.38 -12.93
C ARG A 177 -0.94 -12.09 -11.63
N TYR A 178 -1.72 -11.88 -10.56
CA TYR A 178 -1.53 -12.60 -9.30
C TYR A 178 -1.76 -14.11 -9.49
N ALA A 179 -2.82 -14.50 -10.18
CA ALA A 179 -3.12 -15.92 -10.44
C ALA A 179 -2.00 -16.59 -11.24
N ASP A 180 -1.51 -15.95 -12.30
CA ASP A 180 -0.36 -16.44 -13.09
C ASP A 180 0.85 -16.69 -12.19
N LYS A 181 1.24 -15.70 -11.40
CA LYS A 181 2.38 -15.81 -10.49
C LYS A 181 2.18 -16.85 -9.39
N ALA A 182 0.98 -17.01 -8.89
CA ALA A 182 0.68 -18.03 -7.89
C ALA A 182 0.77 -19.47 -8.44
N THR A 183 0.67 -19.67 -9.75
CA THR A 183 0.85 -20.98 -10.40
C THR A 183 2.30 -21.30 -10.75
N GLU A 184 3.18 -20.29 -10.79
CA GLU A 184 4.63 -20.45 -11.03
C GLU A 184 5.40 -20.84 -9.75
N LEU A 185 4.79 -20.75 -8.56
CA LEU A 185 5.38 -20.96 -7.24
C LEU A 185 5.01 -22.31 -6.63
#